data_060b90cec721ffd3a071afca992c21a5
#
_entry.id   060b90cec721ffd3a071afca992c21a5
#
_cell.length_a   1.000
_cell.length_b   1.000
_cell.length_c   1.000
_cell.angle_alpha   90.00
_cell.angle_beta   90.00
_cell.angle_gamma   90.00
#
_symmetry.space_group_name_H-M   'P 1'
#
loop_
_entity.id
_entity.type
_entity.pdbx_description
1 polymer ?
#
loop_
_entity_poly.entity_id
_entity_poly.type
_entity_poly.pdbx_seq_one_letter_code
_entity_poly.pdbx_strand_id
1 'polypeptide(L)'
;MELRPFRSIRYSRAAIVARGLDALIAPPGASVESAPAENVALLASAADPEAAAATMKEWLASGILEKERRPGLWSYRQTFVFEGATLVRDALVGLVRLAGSEKGPVLHLEEPDVALRERPLALLQALKADFSLPLVLTHAPLAGPLTTRRKPDLTATDRTGTRHDAFRITDFAAHVELQGLVKNAEAIIAEGLDLFEAAIEYSKDPAAAKLQGAKYKLCAIVDADSPGLVVAPVHRLLSGVADWNPTQVLYAANDFFEVRRFESAAEAVAALEILSRVRPAFVLVAPPEKPALLSLRDRPDALPWPEGRSDAWRGVDAAAVEVAFFSRLLAIGPEALARGENVAFTADRSEALAAVERGEAQAAILLRPMTVSEIETVVHAGESLPRRAATFLPPLFAGLFAYSLEDPVY
;
A
#
# COMPACT_ATOMS: atom_id res chain seq x y z
N MET A 1 0.25 -17.94 9.48
CA MET A 1 -0.96 -17.16 9.88
C MET A 1 -2.23 -18.01 9.86
N GLU A 2 -3.28 -17.63 10.62
CA GLU A 2 -4.60 -18.27 10.57
C GLU A 2 -5.50 -17.56 9.57
N LEU A 3 -5.98 -18.29 8.55
CA LEU A 3 -6.87 -17.82 7.50
C LEU A 3 -8.26 -18.47 7.63
N ARG A 4 -9.33 -17.71 7.43
CA ARG A 4 -10.73 -18.20 7.48
C ARG A 4 -11.54 -17.76 6.27
N PRO A 5 -12.44 -18.62 5.75
CA PRO A 5 -13.43 -18.23 4.77
C PRO A 5 -14.50 -17.32 5.42
N PHE A 6 -15.19 -16.52 4.61
CA PHE A 6 -16.17 -15.55 5.08
C PHE A 6 -17.37 -15.44 4.14
N ARG A 7 -18.46 -14.88 4.65
CA ARG A 7 -19.65 -14.53 3.86
C ARG A 7 -19.47 -13.12 3.32
N SER A 8 -19.04 -13.03 2.06
CA SER A 8 -18.76 -11.74 1.43
C SER A 8 -20.05 -10.89 1.31
N ILE A 9 -19.94 -9.60 1.64
CA ILE A 9 -20.85 -8.56 1.21
C ILE A 9 -20.27 -8.01 -0.11
N ARG A 10 -21.10 -7.93 -1.14
CA ARG A 10 -20.71 -7.46 -2.46
C ARG A 10 -21.86 -6.79 -3.18
N TYR A 11 -21.59 -6.10 -4.27
CA TYR A 11 -22.64 -5.60 -5.13
C TYR A 11 -23.47 -6.73 -5.74
N SER A 12 -24.79 -6.53 -5.78
CA SER A 12 -25.71 -7.47 -6.42
C SER A 12 -25.53 -7.46 -7.94
N ARG A 13 -25.92 -8.55 -8.59
CA ARG A 13 -25.90 -8.62 -10.05
C ARG A 13 -26.73 -7.50 -10.71
N ALA A 14 -27.84 -7.11 -10.08
CA ALA A 14 -28.69 -6.03 -10.58
C ALA A 14 -27.95 -4.68 -10.54
N ALA A 15 -27.28 -4.34 -9.45
CA ALA A 15 -26.47 -3.14 -9.33
C ALA A 15 -25.32 -3.11 -10.35
N ILE A 16 -24.61 -4.24 -10.51
CA ILE A 16 -23.51 -4.36 -11.49
C ILE A 16 -24.02 -4.18 -12.92
N VAL A 17 -25.17 -4.73 -13.28
CA VAL A 17 -25.76 -4.54 -14.62
C VAL A 17 -26.22 -3.11 -14.85
N ALA A 18 -26.73 -2.44 -13.81
CA ALA A 18 -27.24 -1.07 -13.91
C ALA A 18 -26.12 -0.02 -13.99
N ARG A 19 -24.98 -0.22 -13.31
CA ARG A 19 -23.94 0.81 -13.14
C ARG A 19 -22.58 0.45 -13.76
N GLY A 20 -22.29 -0.84 -13.97
CA GLY A 20 -20.94 -1.35 -14.19
C GLY A 20 -20.16 -1.48 -12.87
N LEU A 21 -19.45 -2.57 -12.69
CA LEU A 21 -18.66 -2.79 -11.46
C LEU A 21 -17.50 -1.79 -11.34
N ASP A 22 -16.95 -1.35 -12.45
CA ASP A 22 -15.90 -0.32 -12.57
C ASP A 22 -16.31 1.04 -11.97
N ALA A 23 -17.60 1.41 -12.05
CA ALA A 23 -18.13 2.61 -11.41
C ALA A 23 -18.41 2.45 -9.91
N LEU A 24 -18.53 1.22 -9.43
CA LEU A 24 -18.91 0.89 -8.04
C LEU A 24 -17.71 0.68 -7.12
N ILE A 25 -16.57 0.20 -7.65
CA ILE A 25 -15.33 -0.02 -6.89
C ILE A 25 -14.47 1.24 -6.83
N ALA A 26 -13.56 1.29 -5.86
CA ALA A 26 -12.67 2.44 -5.67
C ALA A 26 -11.26 2.04 -5.23
N PRO A 27 -10.22 2.76 -5.70
CA PRO A 27 -8.86 2.61 -5.18
C PRO A 27 -8.78 3.13 -3.73
N PRO A 28 -7.73 2.75 -2.98
CA PRO A 28 -7.46 3.30 -1.67
C PRO A 28 -7.38 4.84 -1.71
N GLY A 29 -7.98 5.50 -0.72
CA GLY A 29 -7.96 6.97 -0.62
C GLY A 29 -8.81 7.71 -1.65
N ALA A 30 -9.72 7.02 -2.37
CA ALA A 30 -10.63 7.68 -3.30
C ALA A 30 -11.45 8.77 -2.60
N SER A 31 -11.60 9.93 -3.27
CA SER A 31 -12.42 11.03 -2.77
C SER A 31 -13.90 10.68 -2.80
N VAL A 32 -14.58 10.92 -1.68
CA VAL A 32 -16.04 10.77 -1.56
C VAL A 32 -16.77 11.84 -2.39
N GLU A 33 -16.22 13.06 -2.47
CA GLU A 33 -16.85 14.19 -3.15
C GLU A 33 -17.01 13.98 -4.67
N SER A 34 -16.06 13.26 -5.26
CA SER A 34 -16.08 12.93 -6.70
C SER A 34 -16.59 11.52 -6.98
N ALA A 35 -17.01 10.79 -5.95
CA ALA A 35 -17.47 9.41 -6.11
C ALA A 35 -18.84 9.38 -6.82
N PRO A 36 -19.04 8.49 -7.83
CA PRO A 36 -20.37 8.23 -8.37
C PRO A 36 -21.35 7.75 -7.29
N ALA A 37 -22.65 7.91 -7.56
CA ALA A 37 -23.68 7.31 -6.71
C ALA A 37 -23.44 5.79 -6.58
N GLU A 38 -23.65 5.27 -5.38
CA GLU A 38 -23.46 3.85 -5.06
C GLU A 38 -22.01 3.36 -5.13
N ASN A 39 -21.01 4.26 -5.30
CA ASN A 39 -19.60 3.88 -5.25
C ASN A 39 -19.17 3.55 -3.81
N VAL A 40 -18.37 2.51 -3.64
CA VAL A 40 -17.90 2.03 -2.33
C VAL A 40 -17.10 3.09 -1.54
N ALA A 41 -16.53 4.09 -2.20
CA ALA A 41 -15.85 5.19 -1.52
C ALA A 41 -16.78 5.89 -0.49
N LEU A 42 -18.10 5.91 -0.75
CA LEU A 42 -19.11 6.44 0.17
C LEU A 42 -19.20 5.64 1.50
N LEU A 43 -18.67 4.42 1.53
CA LEU A 43 -18.57 3.59 2.73
C LEU A 43 -17.13 3.48 3.24
N ALA A 44 -16.19 3.14 2.37
CA ALA A 44 -14.81 2.84 2.75
C ALA A 44 -13.96 4.08 3.03
N SER A 45 -14.34 5.24 2.49
CA SER A 45 -13.62 6.52 2.61
C SER A 45 -14.48 7.66 3.19
N ALA A 46 -15.63 7.35 3.78
CA ALA A 46 -16.54 8.37 4.33
C ALA A 46 -15.89 9.20 5.45
N ALA A 47 -16.13 10.49 5.45
CA ALA A 47 -15.72 11.38 6.54
C ALA A 47 -16.66 11.29 7.74
N ASP A 48 -17.93 10.97 7.50
CA ASP A 48 -18.98 10.76 8.51
C ASP A 48 -19.32 9.26 8.59
N PRO A 49 -18.84 8.55 9.63
CA PRO A 49 -19.07 7.12 9.81
C PRO A 49 -20.55 6.75 10.01
N GLU A 50 -21.34 7.60 10.64
CA GLU A 50 -22.77 7.32 10.89
C GLU A 50 -23.58 7.44 9.58
N ALA A 51 -23.27 8.43 8.75
CA ALA A 51 -23.85 8.56 7.42
C ALA A 51 -23.49 7.34 6.55
N ALA A 52 -22.25 6.87 6.61
CA ALA A 52 -21.83 5.65 5.91
C ALA A 52 -22.60 4.42 6.38
N ALA A 53 -22.83 4.27 7.70
CA ALA A 53 -23.59 3.17 8.26
C ALA A 53 -25.08 3.19 7.80
N ALA A 54 -25.69 4.37 7.75
CA ALA A 54 -27.02 4.55 7.19
C ALA A 54 -27.09 4.15 5.72
N THR A 55 -26.12 4.63 4.92
CA THR A 55 -25.98 4.30 3.50
C THR A 55 -25.81 2.79 3.28
N MET A 56 -24.93 2.12 4.04
CA MET A 56 -24.77 0.66 3.93
C MET A 56 -26.06 -0.09 4.24
N LYS A 57 -26.78 0.33 5.28
CA LYS A 57 -28.08 -0.27 5.65
C LYS A 57 -29.11 -0.11 4.53
N GLU A 58 -29.17 1.06 3.91
CA GLU A 58 -30.03 1.33 2.77
C GLU A 58 -29.67 0.45 1.58
N TRP A 59 -28.38 0.35 1.24
CA TRP A 59 -27.91 -0.47 0.11
C TRP A 59 -28.18 -1.98 0.31
N LEU A 60 -28.11 -2.47 1.55
CA LEU A 60 -28.49 -3.84 1.87
C LEU A 60 -30.01 -4.03 1.77
N ALA A 61 -30.81 -3.06 2.23
CA ALA A 61 -32.28 -3.15 2.19
C ALA A 61 -32.84 -3.02 0.77
N SER A 62 -32.24 -2.17 -0.08
CA SER A 62 -32.63 -1.97 -1.48
C SER A 62 -32.06 -3.04 -2.43
N GLY A 63 -31.15 -3.90 -1.95
CA GLY A 63 -30.53 -4.94 -2.78
C GLY A 63 -29.43 -4.41 -3.71
N ILE A 64 -28.86 -3.23 -3.45
CA ILE A 64 -27.64 -2.75 -4.11
C ILE A 64 -26.47 -3.63 -3.65
N LEU A 65 -26.34 -3.84 -2.34
CA LEU A 65 -25.42 -4.82 -1.75
C LEU A 65 -26.19 -6.10 -1.40
N GLU A 66 -25.52 -7.22 -1.53
CA GLU A 66 -26.02 -8.52 -1.09
C GLU A 66 -24.95 -9.29 -0.30
N LYS A 67 -25.41 -10.12 0.64
CA LYS A 67 -24.54 -10.98 1.42
C LYS A 67 -24.60 -12.41 0.91
N GLU A 68 -23.45 -13.01 0.69
CA GLU A 68 -23.33 -14.41 0.28
C GLU A 68 -23.91 -15.36 1.34
N ARG A 69 -24.62 -16.40 0.87
CA ARG A 69 -25.26 -17.36 1.78
C ARG A 69 -24.29 -18.31 2.46
N ARG A 70 -23.19 -18.66 1.78
CA ARG A 70 -22.19 -19.61 2.24
C ARG A 70 -20.84 -18.91 2.36
N PRO A 71 -20.00 -19.26 3.34
CA PRO A 71 -18.66 -18.76 3.42
C PRO A 71 -17.82 -19.25 2.23
N GLY A 72 -16.79 -18.49 1.88
CA GLY A 72 -15.82 -18.83 0.84
C GLY A 72 -14.54 -18.03 1.01
N LEU A 73 -13.49 -18.50 0.36
CA LEU A 73 -12.31 -17.72 0.05
C LEU A 73 -12.47 -17.14 -1.36
N TRP A 74 -11.61 -16.22 -1.73
CA TRP A 74 -11.59 -15.67 -3.07
C TRP A 74 -10.17 -15.68 -3.65
N SER A 75 -10.06 -15.96 -4.95
CA SER A 75 -8.89 -15.62 -5.74
C SER A 75 -9.17 -14.27 -6.40
N TYR A 76 -8.30 -13.29 -6.19
CA TYR A 76 -8.39 -11.97 -6.79
C TYR A 76 -7.21 -11.76 -7.73
N ARG A 77 -7.51 -11.66 -9.02
CA ARG A 77 -6.54 -11.48 -10.08
C ARG A 77 -6.57 -10.05 -10.59
N GLN A 78 -5.40 -9.44 -10.69
CA GLN A 78 -5.19 -8.17 -11.38
C GLN A 78 -4.30 -8.40 -12.60
N THR A 79 -4.81 -8.01 -13.78
CA THR A 79 -4.03 -8.03 -15.04
C THR A 79 -3.79 -6.58 -15.46
N PHE A 80 -2.54 -6.19 -15.60
CA PHE A 80 -2.13 -4.81 -15.81
C PHE A 80 -0.88 -4.73 -16.68
N VAL A 81 -0.60 -3.53 -17.21
CA VAL A 81 0.61 -3.26 -17.97
C VAL A 81 1.59 -2.47 -17.10
N PHE A 82 2.81 -2.95 -16.98
CA PHE A 82 3.89 -2.26 -16.30
C PHE A 82 5.14 -2.32 -17.18
N GLU A 83 5.75 -1.16 -17.47
CA GLU A 83 6.92 -1.03 -18.34
C GLU A 83 6.77 -1.74 -19.69
N GLY A 84 5.57 -1.70 -20.26
CA GLY A 84 5.25 -2.32 -21.56
C GLY A 84 4.98 -3.83 -21.50
N ALA A 85 5.15 -4.49 -20.37
CA ALA A 85 4.83 -5.90 -20.17
C ALA A 85 3.46 -6.07 -19.52
N THR A 86 2.70 -7.08 -19.97
CA THR A 86 1.46 -7.48 -19.29
C THR A 86 1.81 -8.42 -18.14
N LEU A 87 1.47 -8.01 -16.93
CA LEU A 87 1.68 -8.76 -15.71
C LEU A 87 0.36 -9.22 -15.10
N VAL A 88 0.44 -10.29 -14.31
CA VAL A 88 -0.70 -10.86 -13.58
C VAL A 88 -0.30 -11.04 -12.12
N ARG A 89 -1.06 -10.40 -11.22
CA ARG A 89 -0.95 -10.61 -9.77
C ARG A 89 -2.18 -11.35 -9.27
N ASP A 90 -1.98 -12.52 -8.68
CA ASP A 90 -3.02 -13.28 -7.99
C ASP A 90 -2.89 -13.09 -6.48
N ALA A 91 -3.99 -12.81 -5.81
CA ALA A 91 -4.09 -12.71 -4.36
C ALA A 91 -5.14 -13.67 -3.82
N LEU A 92 -4.85 -14.29 -2.68
CA LEU A 92 -5.81 -15.04 -1.88
C LEU A 92 -6.52 -14.06 -0.93
N VAL A 93 -7.85 -13.96 -1.02
CA VAL A 93 -8.64 -13.06 -0.16
C VAL A 93 -9.42 -13.87 0.86
N GLY A 94 -9.26 -13.52 2.13
CA GLY A 94 -9.92 -14.15 3.26
C GLY A 94 -9.70 -13.39 4.56
N LEU A 95 -10.26 -13.92 5.65
CA LEU A 95 -10.12 -13.34 6.98
C LEU A 95 -8.83 -13.84 7.64
N VAL A 96 -7.93 -12.94 7.92
CA VAL A 96 -6.67 -13.19 8.64
C VAL A 96 -6.86 -12.85 10.11
N ARG A 97 -6.42 -13.73 11.01
CA ARG A 97 -6.48 -13.49 12.44
C ARG A 97 -5.60 -12.30 12.82
N LEU A 98 -6.15 -11.40 13.65
CA LEU A 98 -5.43 -10.22 14.11
C LEU A 98 -4.22 -10.59 14.99
N ALA A 99 -3.19 -9.75 14.97
CA ALA A 99 -2.04 -9.82 15.88
C ALA A 99 -2.48 -9.63 17.36
N GLY A 100 -1.68 -10.16 18.29
CA GLY A 100 -2.07 -10.24 19.71
C GLY A 100 -2.59 -11.62 20.10
N SER A 101 -2.76 -12.52 19.11
CA SER A 101 -2.80 -13.97 19.27
C SER A 101 -1.53 -14.55 18.64
N GLU A 102 -1.04 -15.68 19.12
CA GLU A 102 0.14 -16.39 18.60
C GLU A 102 0.08 -16.74 17.09
N LYS A 103 -0.94 -16.32 16.37
CA LYS A 103 -1.28 -16.75 15.00
C LYS A 103 -1.53 -15.62 14.01
N GLY A 104 -1.40 -14.36 14.42
CA GLY A 104 -1.55 -13.20 13.53
C GLY A 104 -0.22 -12.78 12.90
N PRO A 105 -0.25 -11.99 11.80
CA PRO A 105 0.95 -11.36 11.26
C PRO A 105 1.49 -10.34 12.27
N VAL A 106 2.81 -10.29 12.41
CA VAL A 106 3.51 -9.44 13.38
C VAL A 106 4.39 -8.43 12.67
N LEU A 107 4.82 -8.73 11.45
CA LEU A 107 5.75 -7.90 10.68
C LEU A 107 4.99 -6.90 9.81
N HIS A 108 5.52 -5.70 9.70
CA HIS A 108 4.96 -4.61 8.88
C HIS A 108 6.08 -3.75 8.29
N LEU A 109 5.81 -3.11 7.15
CA LEU A 109 6.79 -2.29 6.45
C LEU A 109 7.02 -0.94 7.12
N GLU A 110 5.97 -0.28 7.57
CA GLU A 110 6.02 1.10 8.04
C GLU A 110 5.74 1.17 9.55
N GLU A 111 6.12 2.27 10.17
CA GLU A 111 5.74 2.56 11.55
C GLU A 111 4.22 2.83 11.64
N PRO A 112 3.53 2.31 12.69
CA PRO A 112 2.14 2.61 12.92
C PRO A 112 1.92 4.12 13.11
N ASP A 113 0.91 4.66 12.44
CA ASP A 113 0.50 6.06 12.56
C ASP A 113 -0.90 6.16 13.20
N VAL A 114 -0.95 6.67 14.43
CA VAL A 114 -2.19 6.77 15.19
C VAL A 114 -3.22 7.66 14.48
N ALA A 115 -2.79 8.76 13.86
CA ALA A 115 -3.70 9.68 13.17
C ALA A 115 -4.36 9.03 11.95
N LEU A 116 -3.61 8.21 11.20
CA LEU A 116 -4.16 7.49 10.04
C LEU A 116 -5.14 6.38 10.46
N ARG A 117 -5.01 5.85 11.66
CA ARG A 117 -5.85 4.78 12.21
C ARG A 117 -7.24 5.26 12.65
N GLU A 118 -7.38 6.52 13.08
CA GLU A 118 -8.62 7.04 13.71
C GLU A 118 -9.84 6.87 12.80
N ARG A 119 -9.74 7.27 11.54
CA ARG A 119 -10.86 7.21 10.60
C ARG A 119 -11.27 5.77 10.26
N PRO A 120 -10.37 4.83 9.90
CA PRO A 120 -10.71 3.43 9.74
C PRO A 120 -11.36 2.82 11.00
N LEU A 121 -10.88 3.17 12.19
CA LEU A 121 -11.46 2.70 13.45
C LEU A 121 -12.92 3.17 13.60
N ALA A 122 -13.19 4.45 13.40
CA ALA A 122 -14.53 5.01 13.47
C ALA A 122 -15.49 4.36 12.46
N LEU A 123 -15.01 4.08 11.23
CA LEU A 123 -15.79 3.37 10.22
C LEU A 123 -16.10 1.91 10.65
N LEU A 124 -15.14 1.17 11.20
CA LEU A 124 -15.39 -0.17 11.73
C LEU A 124 -16.41 -0.18 12.85
N GLN A 125 -16.36 0.81 13.76
CA GLN A 125 -17.29 0.96 14.86
C GLN A 125 -18.72 1.24 14.40
N ALA A 126 -18.91 2.12 13.42
CA ALA A 126 -20.22 2.52 12.92
C ALA A 126 -20.84 1.47 11.99
N LEU A 127 -20.06 1.01 11.00
CA LEU A 127 -20.52 0.06 9.98
C LEU A 127 -20.70 -1.37 10.52
N LYS A 128 -19.92 -1.76 11.53
CA LYS A 128 -19.73 -3.17 11.95
C LYS A 128 -19.48 -4.09 10.76
N ALA A 129 -18.83 -3.54 9.76
CA ALA A 129 -18.44 -4.20 8.54
C ALA A 129 -17.10 -3.62 8.05
N ASP A 130 -16.34 -4.40 7.32
CA ASP A 130 -15.03 -4.01 6.79
C ASP A 130 -15.05 -4.07 5.26
N PHE A 131 -14.80 -2.93 4.63
CA PHE A 131 -14.72 -2.73 3.18
C PHE A 131 -13.29 -2.52 2.69
N SER A 132 -12.33 -2.57 3.58
CA SER A 132 -10.93 -2.33 3.27
C SER A 132 -10.16 -3.63 3.05
N LEU A 133 -9.10 -3.56 2.25
CA LEU A 133 -8.35 -4.74 1.81
C LEU A 133 -6.84 -4.48 1.91
N PRO A 134 -6.21 -4.62 3.10
CA PRO A 134 -4.76 -4.57 3.25
C PRO A 134 -4.06 -5.64 2.41
N LEU A 135 -2.84 -5.32 1.95
CA LEU A 135 -1.94 -6.25 1.29
C LEU A 135 -1.04 -6.94 2.32
N VAL A 136 -1.02 -8.26 2.27
CA VAL A 136 -0.13 -9.10 3.07
C VAL A 136 0.76 -9.91 2.14
N LEU A 137 2.07 -9.84 2.33
CA LEU A 137 3.04 -10.68 1.62
C LEU A 137 3.35 -11.94 2.41
N THR A 138 3.63 -13.02 1.69
CA THR A 138 4.04 -14.31 2.25
C THR A 138 4.81 -15.11 1.20
N HIS A 139 5.70 -16.00 1.60
CA HIS A 139 6.35 -16.97 0.72
C HIS A 139 5.57 -18.28 0.56
N ALA A 140 4.26 -18.27 0.81
CA ALA A 140 3.41 -19.41 0.50
C ALA A 140 3.21 -19.53 -1.02
N PRO A 141 3.37 -20.72 -1.64
CA PRO A 141 3.27 -20.90 -3.09
C PRO A 141 1.79 -20.89 -3.55
N LEU A 142 1.21 -19.71 -3.61
CA LEU A 142 -0.22 -19.50 -3.90
C LEU A 142 -0.56 -19.56 -5.40
N ALA A 143 0.39 -19.34 -6.30
CA ALA A 143 0.14 -19.19 -7.73
C ALA A 143 -0.59 -20.40 -8.34
N GLY A 144 -0.15 -21.63 -8.04
CA GLY A 144 -0.77 -22.86 -8.54
C GLY A 144 -2.23 -23.00 -8.11
N PRO A 145 -2.52 -23.04 -6.79
CA PRO A 145 -3.88 -23.19 -6.26
C PRO A 145 -4.86 -22.07 -6.63
N LEU A 146 -4.37 -20.84 -6.89
CA LEU A 146 -5.22 -19.71 -7.28
C LEU A 146 -5.46 -19.65 -8.80
N THR A 147 -4.67 -20.37 -9.61
CA THR A 147 -4.84 -20.36 -11.06
C THR A 147 -6.14 -21.06 -11.46
N THR A 148 -7.00 -20.37 -12.19
CA THR A 148 -8.27 -20.91 -12.69
C THR A 148 -8.52 -20.46 -14.13
N ARG A 149 -9.18 -21.34 -14.91
CA ARG A 149 -9.61 -21.06 -16.30
C ARG A 149 -11.12 -20.77 -16.41
N ARG A 150 -11.86 -20.82 -15.30
CA ARG A 150 -13.28 -20.50 -15.29
C ARG A 150 -13.52 -19.00 -15.47
N LYS A 151 -14.74 -18.64 -15.85
CA LYS A 151 -15.13 -17.21 -15.86
C LYS A 151 -15.11 -16.65 -14.44
N PRO A 152 -14.66 -15.38 -14.29
CA PRO A 152 -14.73 -14.71 -12.98
C PRO A 152 -16.19 -14.52 -12.53
N ASP A 153 -16.38 -14.54 -11.22
CA ASP A 153 -17.67 -14.20 -10.60
C ASP A 153 -17.92 -12.69 -10.64
N LEU A 154 -16.82 -11.91 -10.53
CA LEU A 154 -16.82 -10.46 -10.66
C LEU A 154 -15.69 -10.05 -11.60
N THR A 155 -15.93 -9.05 -12.45
CA THR A 155 -14.91 -8.45 -13.32
C THR A 155 -15.15 -6.96 -13.48
N ALA A 156 -14.07 -6.18 -13.42
CA ALA A 156 -14.08 -4.75 -13.67
C ALA A 156 -12.77 -4.35 -14.37
N THR A 157 -12.78 -3.19 -15.03
CA THR A 157 -11.55 -2.56 -15.54
C THR A 157 -11.50 -1.14 -15.00
N ASP A 158 -10.43 -0.79 -14.30
CA ASP A 158 -10.30 0.53 -13.73
C ASP A 158 -9.83 1.58 -14.76
N ARG A 159 -9.73 2.83 -14.33
CA ARG A 159 -9.34 3.96 -15.20
C ARG A 159 -7.90 3.88 -15.70
N THR A 160 -7.05 3.06 -15.08
CA THR A 160 -5.66 2.84 -15.50
C THR A 160 -5.54 1.71 -16.52
N GLY A 161 -6.66 1.02 -16.81
CA GLY A 161 -6.70 -0.16 -17.68
C GLY A 161 -6.38 -1.47 -16.95
N THR A 162 -6.21 -1.45 -15.63
CA THR A 162 -6.05 -2.67 -14.84
C THR A 162 -7.36 -3.43 -14.80
N ARG A 163 -7.32 -4.69 -15.18
CA ARG A 163 -8.46 -5.61 -15.08
C ARG A 163 -8.42 -6.33 -13.73
N HIS A 164 -9.56 -6.29 -13.05
CA HIS A 164 -9.82 -6.92 -11.76
C HIS A 164 -10.79 -8.09 -11.94
N ASP A 165 -10.34 -9.30 -11.74
CA ASP A 165 -11.16 -10.52 -11.80
C ASP A 165 -11.20 -11.19 -10.43
N ALA A 166 -12.39 -11.51 -9.91
CA ALA A 166 -12.55 -12.22 -8.66
C ALA A 166 -13.26 -13.56 -8.87
N PHE A 167 -12.70 -14.60 -8.27
CA PHE A 167 -13.17 -15.99 -8.39
C PHE A 167 -13.46 -16.53 -6.99
N ARG A 168 -14.70 -16.88 -6.73
CA ARG A 168 -15.10 -17.42 -5.46
C ARG A 168 -14.68 -18.88 -5.31
N ILE A 169 -14.04 -19.21 -4.21
CA ILE A 169 -13.61 -20.56 -3.86
C ILE A 169 -14.55 -21.07 -2.76
N THR A 170 -15.35 -22.08 -3.05
CA THR A 170 -16.35 -22.64 -2.12
C THR A 170 -16.11 -24.12 -1.83
N ASP A 171 -15.16 -24.74 -2.50
CA ASP A 171 -14.78 -26.12 -2.28
C ASP A 171 -14.03 -26.27 -0.96
N PHE A 172 -14.46 -27.22 -0.14
CA PHE A 172 -13.87 -27.45 1.18
C PHE A 172 -12.42 -27.96 1.09
N ALA A 173 -12.10 -28.81 0.11
CA ALA A 173 -10.74 -29.32 -0.05
C ALA A 173 -9.77 -28.19 -0.45
N ALA A 174 -10.21 -27.29 -1.35
CA ALA A 174 -9.43 -26.09 -1.69
C ALA A 174 -9.25 -25.15 -0.47
N HIS A 175 -10.25 -25.00 0.40
CA HIS A 175 -10.10 -24.23 1.63
C HIS A 175 -9.00 -24.84 2.53
N VAL A 176 -9.05 -26.17 2.76
CA VAL A 176 -8.05 -26.87 3.59
C VAL A 176 -6.66 -26.74 3.02
N GLU A 177 -6.51 -26.88 1.70
CA GLU A 177 -5.23 -26.71 1.01
C GLU A 177 -4.67 -25.29 1.21
N LEU A 178 -5.44 -24.27 0.85
CA LEU A 178 -5.02 -22.86 0.95
C LEU A 178 -4.70 -22.44 2.40
N GLN A 179 -5.52 -22.85 3.36
CA GLN A 179 -5.26 -22.64 4.78
C GLN A 179 -3.98 -23.35 5.22
N GLY A 180 -3.73 -24.56 4.70
CA GLY A 180 -2.50 -25.33 4.98
C GLY A 180 -1.25 -24.62 4.48
N LEU A 181 -1.28 -24.07 3.28
CA LEU A 181 -0.15 -23.33 2.68
C LEU A 181 0.25 -22.11 3.50
N VAL A 182 -0.71 -21.33 3.97
CA VAL A 182 -0.43 -20.09 4.71
C VAL A 182 -0.25 -20.27 6.21
N LYS A 183 -0.59 -21.44 6.77
CA LYS A 183 -0.62 -21.67 8.22
C LYS A 183 0.70 -21.37 8.93
N ASN A 184 1.82 -21.84 8.36
CA ASN A 184 3.16 -21.70 8.94
C ASN A 184 4.01 -20.68 8.18
N ALA A 185 3.45 -20.04 7.18
CA ALA A 185 4.15 -19.02 6.40
C ALA A 185 4.20 -17.71 7.19
N GLU A 186 5.33 -17.04 7.11
CA GLU A 186 5.47 -15.68 7.59
C GLU A 186 4.56 -14.74 6.82
N ALA A 187 4.13 -13.68 7.48
CA ALA A 187 3.22 -12.70 6.91
C ALA A 187 3.72 -11.29 7.24
N ILE A 188 3.87 -10.47 6.21
CA ILE A 188 4.30 -9.08 6.30
C ILE A 188 3.16 -8.20 5.82
N ILE A 189 2.67 -7.28 6.64
CA ILE A 189 1.69 -6.27 6.22
C ILE A 189 2.42 -5.25 5.34
N ALA A 190 2.18 -5.32 4.04
CA ALA A 190 2.86 -4.52 3.04
C ALA A 190 2.17 -3.18 2.77
N GLU A 191 0.83 -3.17 2.74
CA GLU A 191 0.02 -1.94 2.62
C GLU A 191 -1.21 -2.02 3.52
N GLY A 192 -1.69 -0.86 3.98
CA GLY A 192 -2.88 -0.74 4.82
C GLY A 192 -2.64 -1.14 6.27
N LEU A 193 -1.46 -0.82 6.81
CA LEU A 193 -1.15 -1.04 8.23
C LEU A 193 -2.14 -0.30 9.13
N ASP A 194 -2.51 0.94 8.79
CA ASP A 194 -3.52 1.75 9.48
C ASP A 194 -4.87 1.03 9.57
N LEU A 195 -5.26 0.34 8.51
CA LEU A 195 -6.49 -0.47 8.44
C LEU A 195 -6.40 -1.70 9.34
N PHE A 196 -5.21 -2.31 9.41
CA PHE A 196 -4.96 -3.47 10.24
C PHE A 196 -4.92 -3.09 11.73
N GLU A 197 -4.22 -2.00 12.06
CA GLU A 197 -4.13 -1.43 13.40
C GLU A 197 -5.50 -0.96 13.92
N ALA A 198 -6.35 -0.37 13.04
CA ALA A 198 -7.72 -0.02 13.39
C ALA A 198 -8.54 -1.26 13.79
N ALA A 199 -8.38 -2.38 13.10
CA ALA A 199 -9.05 -3.62 13.45
C ALA A 199 -8.52 -4.20 14.77
N ILE A 200 -7.22 -4.14 15.03
CA ILE A 200 -6.61 -4.53 16.32
C ILE A 200 -7.21 -3.69 17.45
N GLU A 201 -7.27 -2.37 17.27
CA GLU A 201 -7.81 -1.47 18.30
C GLU A 201 -9.30 -1.74 18.53
N TYR A 202 -10.09 -1.87 17.47
CA TYR A 202 -11.51 -2.23 17.59
C TYR A 202 -11.72 -3.56 18.33
N SER A 203 -10.87 -4.56 18.08
CA SER A 203 -10.98 -5.88 18.73
C SER A 203 -10.84 -5.84 20.26
N LYS A 204 -10.25 -4.77 20.81
CA LYS A 204 -10.09 -4.53 22.25
C LYS A 204 -11.33 -3.86 22.88
N ASP A 205 -12.20 -3.29 22.05
CA ASP A 205 -13.44 -2.65 22.51
C ASP A 205 -14.38 -3.69 23.13
N PRO A 206 -14.92 -3.46 24.34
CA PRO A 206 -15.92 -4.35 24.95
C PRO A 206 -17.13 -4.63 24.06
N ALA A 207 -17.54 -3.68 23.23
CA ALA A 207 -18.62 -3.86 22.27
C ALA A 207 -18.27 -4.89 21.19
N ALA A 208 -17.00 -4.94 20.76
CA ALA A 208 -16.50 -5.87 19.78
C ALA A 208 -16.22 -7.28 20.35
N ALA A 209 -16.05 -7.41 21.67
CA ALA A 209 -15.64 -8.67 22.31
C ALA A 209 -16.58 -9.85 22.00
N LYS A 210 -17.87 -9.56 21.75
CA LYS A 210 -18.91 -10.56 21.41
C LYS A 210 -18.93 -10.89 19.91
N LEU A 211 -18.26 -10.08 19.07
CA LEU A 211 -18.27 -10.23 17.61
C LEU A 211 -17.09 -11.13 17.20
N GLN A 212 -17.40 -12.30 16.66
CA GLN A 212 -16.34 -13.21 16.22
C GLN A 212 -15.52 -12.63 15.06
N GLY A 213 -16.18 -11.92 14.14
CA GLY A 213 -15.55 -11.27 13.00
C GLY A 213 -14.56 -10.17 13.40
N ALA A 214 -14.77 -9.49 14.54
CA ALA A 214 -13.86 -8.46 15.05
C ALA A 214 -12.46 -8.97 15.46
N LYS A 215 -12.25 -10.28 15.50
CA LYS A 215 -10.94 -10.91 15.78
C LYS A 215 -10.13 -11.17 14.51
N TYR A 216 -10.63 -10.75 13.37
CA TYR A 216 -10.06 -11.00 12.05
C TYR A 216 -10.07 -9.72 11.22
N LYS A 217 -9.19 -9.68 10.22
CA LYS A 217 -9.11 -8.63 9.21
C LYS A 217 -9.25 -9.25 7.82
N LEU A 218 -10.08 -8.66 6.97
CA LEU A 218 -10.13 -9.01 5.55
C LEU A 218 -8.81 -8.56 4.89
N CYS A 219 -8.09 -9.50 4.28
CA CYS A 219 -6.79 -9.23 3.65
C CYS A 219 -6.71 -9.87 2.27
N ALA A 220 -5.90 -9.25 1.40
CA ALA A 220 -5.38 -9.85 0.19
C ALA A 220 -3.96 -10.36 0.47
N ILE A 221 -3.74 -11.65 0.31
CA ILE A 221 -2.48 -12.34 0.58
C ILE A 221 -1.84 -12.66 -0.76
N VAL A 222 -0.62 -12.17 -0.99
CA VAL A 222 0.13 -12.33 -2.23
C VAL A 222 1.43 -13.09 -1.93
N ASP A 223 1.77 -14.00 -2.83
CA ASP A 223 3.07 -14.66 -2.84
C ASP A 223 4.17 -13.65 -3.18
N ALA A 224 5.12 -13.46 -2.26
CA ALA A 224 6.23 -12.52 -2.40
C ALA A 224 7.15 -12.84 -3.58
N ASP A 225 7.16 -14.10 -4.01
CA ASP A 225 7.93 -14.59 -5.17
C ASP A 225 7.13 -14.50 -6.48
N SER A 226 5.90 -13.96 -6.45
CA SER A 226 5.06 -13.82 -7.65
C SER A 226 5.69 -12.84 -8.65
N PRO A 227 5.87 -13.23 -9.92
CA PRO A 227 6.37 -12.33 -10.96
C PRO A 227 5.43 -11.14 -11.25
N GLY A 228 4.19 -11.21 -10.79
CA GLY A 228 3.23 -10.10 -10.86
C GLY A 228 3.25 -9.16 -9.66
N LEU A 229 4.11 -9.40 -8.66
CA LEU A 229 4.30 -8.46 -7.55
C LEU A 229 5.27 -7.36 -7.98
N VAL A 230 4.74 -6.17 -8.20
CA VAL A 230 5.54 -4.99 -8.56
C VAL A 230 5.71 -4.11 -7.33
N VAL A 231 6.96 -3.95 -6.90
CA VAL A 231 7.34 -2.93 -5.92
C VAL A 231 7.72 -1.68 -6.69
N ALA A 232 6.98 -0.60 -6.54
CA ALA A 232 7.26 0.66 -7.20
C ALA A 232 8.02 1.63 -6.28
N PRO A 233 8.90 2.47 -6.83
CA PRO A 233 9.54 3.52 -6.07
C PRO A 233 8.50 4.57 -5.70
N VAL A 234 8.72 5.24 -4.59
CA VAL A 234 7.94 6.44 -4.26
C VAL A 234 8.86 7.64 -4.37
N HIS A 235 8.62 8.49 -5.34
CA HIS A 235 9.36 9.73 -5.57
C HIS A 235 8.88 10.83 -4.63
N ARG A 236 9.74 11.82 -4.36
CA ARG A 236 9.42 12.95 -3.50
C ARG A 236 9.39 14.23 -4.33
N LEU A 237 8.37 15.03 -4.13
CA LEU A 237 8.20 16.36 -4.70
C LEU A 237 8.43 17.39 -3.61
N LEU A 238 9.42 18.24 -3.78
CA LEU A 238 9.78 19.28 -2.82
C LEU A 238 9.09 20.58 -3.20
N SER A 239 8.42 21.24 -2.26
CA SER A 239 7.74 22.50 -2.46
C SER A 239 7.74 23.36 -1.19
N GLY A 240 7.58 24.68 -1.30
CA GLY A 240 7.46 25.58 -0.15
C GLY A 240 8.73 25.71 0.70
N VAL A 241 9.89 25.30 0.21
CA VAL A 241 11.16 25.50 0.89
C VAL A 241 11.60 26.96 0.72
N ALA A 242 11.73 27.66 1.85
CA ALA A 242 12.18 29.05 1.86
C ALA A 242 13.62 29.14 1.31
N ASP A 243 13.93 30.24 0.62
CA ASP A 243 15.26 30.54 0.08
C ASP A 243 15.86 29.39 -0.76
N TRP A 244 15.00 28.62 -1.43
CA TRP A 244 15.42 27.50 -2.27
C TRP A 244 16.42 27.91 -3.33
N ASN A 245 17.63 27.36 -3.24
CA ASN A 245 18.68 27.56 -4.22
C ASN A 245 19.35 26.22 -4.58
N PRO A 246 19.00 25.62 -5.72
CA PRO A 246 19.49 24.28 -6.08
C PRO A 246 21.02 24.23 -6.25
N THR A 247 21.65 25.31 -6.70
CA THR A 247 23.13 25.39 -6.83
C THR A 247 23.80 25.28 -5.47
N GLN A 248 23.31 26.03 -4.47
CA GLN A 248 23.84 25.97 -3.10
C GLN A 248 23.56 24.61 -2.45
N VAL A 249 22.36 24.04 -2.66
CA VAL A 249 22.01 22.71 -2.16
C VAL A 249 22.95 21.65 -2.74
N LEU A 250 23.19 21.65 -4.05
CA LEU A 250 24.13 20.71 -4.69
C LEU A 250 25.58 20.92 -4.25
N TYR A 251 25.97 22.16 -3.96
CA TYR A 251 27.28 22.43 -3.39
C TYR A 251 27.41 21.85 -1.97
N ALA A 252 26.48 22.14 -1.10
CA ALA A 252 26.46 21.61 0.27
C ALA A 252 26.28 20.07 0.31
N ALA A 253 25.60 19.50 -0.67
CA ALA A 253 25.43 18.06 -0.78
C ALA A 253 26.75 17.29 -0.95
N ASN A 254 27.81 17.94 -1.47
CA ASN A 254 29.13 17.30 -1.60
C ASN A 254 29.77 16.90 -0.26
N ASP A 255 29.32 17.44 0.85
CA ASP A 255 29.78 17.01 2.18
C ASP A 255 29.38 15.56 2.50
N PHE A 256 28.24 15.13 2.01
CA PHE A 256 27.65 13.82 2.30
C PHE A 256 27.55 12.91 1.09
N PHE A 257 27.45 13.47 -0.11
CA PHE A 257 27.22 12.74 -1.35
C PHE A 257 28.35 12.96 -2.37
N GLU A 258 28.56 11.97 -3.21
CA GLU A 258 29.22 12.15 -4.49
C GLU A 258 28.15 12.62 -5.49
N VAL A 259 28.34 13.82 -6.07
CA VAL A 259 27.38 14.46 -6.97
C VAL A 259 27.85 14.33 -8.42
N ARG A 260 27.03 13.67 -9.26
CA ARG A 260 27.29 13.53 -10.70
C ARG A 260 26.14 14.15 -11.49
N ARG A 261 26.44 15.09 -12.39
CA ARG A 261 25.44 15.74 -13.25
C ARG A 261 25.30 15.01 -14.57
N PHE A 262 24.08 15.02 -15.13
CA PHE A 262 23.71 14.37 -16.38
C PHE A 262 22.97 15.36 -17.29
N GLU A 263 22.94 15.09 -18.59
CA GLU A 263 22.24 15.95 -19.54
C GLU A 263 20.72 15.80 -19.44
N SER A 264 20.24 14.63 -19.02
CA SER A 264 18.81 14.34 -18.86
C SER A 264 18.50 13.55 -17.59
N ALA A 265 17.25 13.66 -17.11
CA ALA A 265 16.76 12.85 -16.00
C ALA A 265 16.77 11.35 -16.33
N ALA A 266 16.54 10.98 -17.60
CA ALA A 266 16.58 9.59 -18.03
C ALA A 266 17.97 8.97 -17.89
N GLU A 267 19.02 9.68 -18.29
CA GLU A 267 20.42 9.23 -18.10
C GLU A 267 20.78 9.11 -16.62
N ALA A 268 20.35 10.08 -15.80
CA ALA A 268 20.60 10.05 -14.36
C ALA A 268 19.90 8.86 -13.68
N VAL A 269 18.67 8.54 -14.06
CA VAL A 269 17.92 7.39 -13.55
C VAL A 269 18.57 6.08 -13.98
N ALA A 270 19.00 5.95 -15.24
CA ALA A 270 19.73 4.76 -15.69
C ALA A 270 21.02 4.52 -14.89
N ALA A 271 21.74 5.60 -14.54
CA ALA A 271 22.90 5.51 -13.66
C ALA A 271 22.52 5.16 -12.21
N LEU A 272 21.38 5.65 -11.71
CA LEU A 272 20.86 5.34 -10.38
C LEU A 272 20.60 3.83 -10.21
N GLU A 273 19.97 3.18 -11.18
CA GLU A 273 19.64 1.74 -11.14
C GLU A 273 20.88 0.84 -10.98
N ILE A 274 22.03 1.31 -11.44
CA ILE A 274 23.30 0.59 -11.31
C ILE A 274 23.94 0.89 -9.95
N LEU A 275 24.05 2.17 -9.60
CA LEU A 275 24.84 2.63 -8.46
C LEU A 275 24.19 2.35 -7.11
N SER A 276 22.85 2.48 -7.04
CA SER A 276 22.11 2.28 -5.79
C SER A 276 22.08 0.83 -5.29
N ARG A 277 22.57 -0.12 -6.11
CA ARG A 277 22.82 -1.51 -5.66
C ARG A 277 24.08 -1.63 -4.79
N VAL A 278 24.94 -0.63 -4.78
CA VAL A 278 26.20 -0.63 -4.05
C VAL A 278 26.12 0.24 -2.80
N ARG A 279 25.43 1.36 -2.89
CA ARG A 279 25.25 2.33 -1.81
C ARG A 279 23.99 3.18 -2.03
N PRO A 280 23.40 3.74 -0.97
CA PRO A 280 22.22 4.59 -1.12
C PRO A 280 22.46 5.75 -2.08
N ALA A 281 21.51 5.92 -3.00
CA ALA A 281 21.57 6.96 -4.01
C ALA A 281 20.20 7.42 -4.47
N PHE A 282 20.10 8.61 -5.02
CA PHE A 282 18.90 9.16 -5.62
C PHE A 282 19.24 10.21 -6.69
N VAL A 283 18.27 10.49 -7.56
CA VAL A 283 18.40 11.57 -8.55
C VAL A 283 17.65 12.80 -8.07
N LEU A 284 18.32 13.95 -8.06
CA LEU A 284 17.71 15.26 -7.85
C LEU A 284 17.50 15.96 -9.20
N VAL A 285 16.24 16.34 -9.47
CA VAL A 285 15.86 17.20 -10.61
C VAL A 285 15.39 18.52 -10.05
N ALA A 286 16.18 19.58 -10.21
CA ALA A 286 15.98 20.88 -9.59
C ALA A 286 16.43 22.01 -10.52
N PRO A 287 15.58 22.48 -11.47
CA PRO A 287 15.94 23.56 -12.38
C PRO A 287 16.38 24.85 -11.64
N PRO A 288 17.29 25.62 -12.21
CA PRO A 288 17.90 25.49 -13.55
C PRO A 288 19.08 24.52 -13.62
N GLU A 289 19.41 23.82 -12.53
CA GLU A 289 20.52 22.86 -12.52
C GLU A 289 20.18 21.63 -13.38
N LYS A 290 21.23 21.00 -13.95
CA LYS A 290 21.10 19.73 -14.63
C LYS A 290 20.73 18.62 -13.62
N PRO A 291 19.98 17.58 -14.03
CA PRO A 291 19.71 16.43 -13.17
C PRO A 291 20.98 15.86 -12.57
N ALA A 292 20.98 15.61 -11.28
CA ALA A 292 22.15 15.15 -10.55
C ALA A 292 21.86 13.85 -9.80
N LEU A 293 22.73 12.87 -9.96
CA LEU A 293 22.77 11.66 -9.15
C LEU A 293 23.60 11.94 -7.90
N LEU A 294 23.00 11.77 -6.74
CA LEU A 294 23.63 11.89 -5.44
C LEU A 294 23.77 10.50 -4.83
N SER A 295 24.98 10.04 -4.62
CA SER A 295 25.29 8.77 -3.97
C SER A 295 25.97 9.00 -2.63
N LEU A 296 25.50 8.34 -1.59
CA LEU A 296 26.00 8.53 -0.23
C LEU A 296 27.49 8.18 -0.15
N ARG A 297 28.29 9.05 0.46
CA ARG A 297 29.72 8.79 0.68
C ARG A 297 29.89 7.77 1.80
N ASP A 298 30.96 7.01 1.71
CA ASP A 298 31.36 6.04 2.74
C ASP A 298 31.93 6.76 3.98
N ARG A 299 31.06 7.49 4.68
CA ARG A 299 31.35 8.20 5.94
C ARG A 299 30.16 8.09 6.88
N PRO A 300 29.89 6.91 7.43
CA PRO A 300 28.71 6.66 8.26
C PRO A 300 28.62 7.56 9.50
N ASP A 301 29.76 7.96 10.08
CA ASP A 301 29.83 8.75 11.30
C ASP A 301 29.53 10.25 11.11
N ALA A 302 29.48 10.74 9.86
CA ALA A 302 29.20 12.14 9.56
C ALA A 302 27.71 12.49 9.55
N LEU A 303 26.81 11.49 9.58
CA LEU A 303 25.37 11.67 9.51
C LEU A 303 24.70 11.40 10.86
N PRO A 304 23.68 12.19 11.23
CA PRO A 304 22.90 12.00 12.44
C PRO A 304 21.90 10.86 12.25
N TRP A 305 22.38 9.65 12.00
CA TRP A 305 21.50 8.49 11.94
C TRP A 305 20.72 8.33 13.24
N PRO A 306 19.42 8.05 13.19
CA PRO A 306 18.67 7.71 14.39
C PRO A 306 19.32 6.55 15.14
N GLU A 307 19.35 6.65 16.46
CA GLU A 307 19.92 5.59 17.31
C GLU A 307 19.21 4.25 17.10
N GLY A 308 19.98 3.16 17.15
CA GLY A 308 19.44 1.80 17.04
C GLY A 308 19.14 1.32 15.62
N ARG A 309 19.30 2.15 14.60
CA ARG A 309 19.09 1.72 13.21
C ARG A 309 20.21 0.84 12.70
N SER A 310 19.81 -0.30 12.09
CA SER A 310 20.72 -1.27 11.49
C SER A 310 21.41 -0.74 10.22
N ASP A 311 22.45 -1.43 9.78
CA ASP A 311 23.07 -1.16 8.48
C ASP A 311 22.13 -1.45 7.33
N ALA A 312 21.21 -2.42 7.48
CA ALA A 312 20.16 -2.68 6.51
C ALA A 312 19.27 -1.45 6.31
N TRP A 313 18.81 -0.82 7.39
CA TRP A 313 18.00 0.40 7.34
C TRP A 313 18.77 1.58 6.74
N ARG A 314 20.03 1.77 7.15
CA ARG A 314 20.91 2.84 6.62
C ARG A 314 21.22 2.65 5.15
N GLY A 315 21.16 1.40 4.65
CA GLY A 315 21.32 1.05 3.24
C GLY A 315 20.14 1.39 2.34
N VAL A 316 18.98 1.81 2.90
CA VAL A 316 17.81 2.19 2.12
C VAL A 316 17.97 3.57 1.51
N ASP A 317 17.73 3.71 0.20
CA ASP A 317 17.84 5.03 -0.50
C ASP A 317 16.96 6.10 0.16
N ALA A 318 15.73 5.75 0.56
CA ALA A 318 14.83 6.65 1.25
C ALA A 318 15.39 7.14 2.60
N ALA A 319 16.13 6.30 3.33
CA ALA A 319 16.77 6.69 4.59
C ALA A 319 17.86 7.76 4.36
N ALA A 320 18.65 7.60 3.30
CA ALA A 320 19.64 8.60 2.93
C ALA A 320 18.98 9.94 2.54
N VAL A 321 17.85 9.90 1.84
CA VAL A 321 17.06 11.11 1.52
C VAL A 321 16.54 11.77 2.80
N GLU A 322 15.95 11.03 3.71
CA GLU A 322 15.37 11.60 4.94
C GLU A 322 16.43 12.17 5.89
N VAL A 323 17.51 11.42 6.13
CA VAL A 323 18.52 11.80 7.13
C VAL A 323 19.52 12.80 6.56
N ALA A 324 20.10 12.50 5.41
CA ALA A 324 21.17 13.32 4.86
C ALA A 324 20.65 14.52 4.06
N PHE A 325 19.65 14.32 3.20
CA PHE A 325 19.15 15.36 2.32
C PHE A 325 18.10 16.24 3.01
N PHE A 326 17.02 15.69 3.52
CA PHE A 326 15.97 16.50 4.14
C PHE A 326 16.40 17.06 5.50
N SER A 327 16.76 16.19 6.45
CA SER A 327 17.04 16.68 7.81
C SER A 327 18.33 17.48 7.88
N ARG A 328 19.42 17.00 7.30
CA ARG A 328 20.74 17.62 7.46
C ARG A 328 20.97 18.80 6.52
N LEU A 329 20.59 18.71 5.23
CA LEU A 329 20.84 19.78 4.25
C LEU A 329 19.70 20.81 4.21
N LEU A 330 18.44 20.40 4.32
CA LEU A 330 17.28 21.28 4.17
C LEU A 330 16.60 21.65 5.48
N ALA A 331 17.04 21.09 6.62
CA ALA A 331 16.43 21.26 7.93
C ALA A 331 14.93 20.88 7.98
N ILE A 332 14.49 19.97 7.09
CA ILE A 332 13.15 19.39 7.08
C ILE A 332 13.19 18.14 7.95
N GLY A 333 12.71 18.25 9.18
CA GLY A 333 12.74 17.15 10.16
C GLY A 333 11.59 16.15 9.99
N PRO A 334 11.63 15.03 10.74
CA PRO A 334 10.63 13.96 10.65
C PRO A 334 9.20 14.43 10.91
N GLU A 335 9.02 15.40 11.82
CA GLU A 335 7.69 15.94 12.12
C GLU A 335 7.08 16.72 10.95
N ALA A 336 7.87 17.52 10.23
CA ALA A 336 7.43 18.23 9.03
C ALA A 336 7.06 17.25 7.93
N LEU A 337 7.87 16.19 7.73
CA LEU A 337 7.58 15.10 6.81
C LEU A 337 6.27 14.37 7.17
N ALA A 338 6.05 14.10 8.45
CA ALA A 338 4.83 13.45 8.93
C ALA A 338 3.57 14.29 8.67
N ARG A 339 3.68 15.64 8.80
CA ARG A 339 2.58 16.55 8.48
C ARG A 339 2.37 16.78 6.98
N GLY A 340 3.25 16.24 6.13
CA GLY A 340 3.22 16.49 4.68
C GLY A 340 3.64 17.90 4.29
N GLU A 341 4.36 18.59 5.17
CA GLU A 341 4.93 19.91 4.89
C GLU A 341 6.14 19.77 3.95
N ASN A 342 6.22 20.60 2.95
CA ASN A 342 7.31 20.67 1.97
C ASN A 342 7.51 19.43 1.07
N VAL A 343 6.96 18.27 1.39
CA VAL A 343 7.20 17.03 0.64
C VAL A 343 5.89 16.33 0.31
N ALA A 344 5.60 16.21 -0.99
CA ALA A 344 4.57 15.34 -1.53
C ALA A 344 5.19 14.06 -2.12
N PHE A 345 4.36 13.03 -2.32
CA PHE A 345 4.80 11.71 -2.76
C PHE A 345 4.04 11.26 -4.00
N THR A 346 4.73 10.63 -4.94
CA THR A 346 4.12 9.99 -6.11
C THR A 346 4.92 8.76 -6.52
N ALA A 347 4.25 7.71 -6.98
CA ALA A 347 4.90 6.57 -7.60
C ALA A 347 5.12 6.78 -9.11
N ASP A 348 4.55 7.83 -9.69
CA ASP A 348 4.67 8.15 -11.10
C ASP A 348 5.82 9.12 -11.34
N ARG A 349 6.90 8.61 -11.96
CA ARG A 349 8.07 9.41 -12.32
C ARG A 349 7.73 10.50 -13.34
N SER A 350 6.84 10.23 -14.27
CA SER A 350 6.45 11.21 -15.30
C SER A 350 5.72 12.37 -14.66
N GLU A 351 4.82 12.10 -13.72
CA GLU A 351 4.14 13.14 -12.95
C GLU A 351 5.12 13.92 -12.06
N ALA A 352 6.09 13.25 -11.45
CA ALA A 352 7.12 13.93 -10.66
C ALA A 352 7.92 14.93 -11.51
N LEU A 353 8.31 14.56 -12.71
CA LEU A 353 9.04 15.44 -13.63
C LEU A 353 8.14 16.56 -14.14
N ALA A 354 6.91 16.27 -14.53
CA ALA A 354 5.95 17.23 -15.02
C ALA A 354 5.59 18.30 -13.95
N ALA A 355 5.48 17.91 -12.68
CA ALA A 355 5.24 18.85 -11.57
C ALA A 355 6.37 19.89 -11.43
N VAL A 356 7.62 19.47 -11.63
CA VAL A 356 8.78 20.38 -11.63
C VAL A 356 8.75 21.29 -12.87
N GLU A 357 8.45 20.75 -14.05
CA GLU A 357 8.33 21.53 -15.30
C GLU A 357 7.23 22.60 -15.25
N ARG A 358 6.09 22.26 -14.60
CA ARG A 358 4.98 23.21 -14.38
C ARG A 358 5.25 24.23 -13.27
N GLY A 359 6.35 24.08 -12.51
CA GLY A 359 6.65 24.93 -11.35
C GLY A 359 5.78 24.65 -10.11
N GLU A 360 5.08 23.54 -10.08
CA GLU A 360 4.28 23.09 -8.93
C GLU A 360 5.17 22.50 -7.82
N ALA A 361 6.34 21.99 -8.20
CA ALA A 361 7.39 21.55 -7.28
C ALA A 361 8.72 22.27 -7.59
N GLN A 362 9.46 22.58 -6.53
CA GLN A 362 10.80 23.17 -6.63
C GLN A 362 11.85 22.15 -7.07
N ALA A 363 11.65 20.88 -6.70
CA ALA A 363 12.50 19.77 -7.10
C ALA A 363 11.75 18.44 -7.03
N ALA A 364 12.22 17.47 -7.82
CA ALA A 364 11.86 16.06 -7.70
C ALA A 364 13.07 15.24 -7.25
N ILE A 365 12.85 14.39 -6.27
CA ILE A 365 13.81 13.36 -5.82
C ILE A 365 13.31 12.03 -6.33
N LEU A 366 14.04 11.45 -7.29
CA LEU A 366 13.68 10.19 -7.92
C LEU A 366 14.46 9.05 -7.27
N LEU A 367 13.74 8.01 -6.87
CA LEU A 367 14.29 6.78 -6.28
C LEU A 367 14.11 5.60 -7.22
N ARG A 368 14.91 4.55 -7.04
CA ARG A 368 14.66 3.25 -7.67
C ARG A 368 13.64 2.44 -6.86
N PRO A 369 13.01 1.42 -7.46
CA PRO A 369 12.22 0.46 -6.71
C PRO A 369 13.12 -0.35 -5.76
N MET A 370 12.61 -0.64 -4.56
CA MET A 370 13.21 -1.62 -3.66
C MET A 370 12.89 -3.04 -4.15
N THR A 371 13.75 -3.98 -3.85
CA THR A 371 13.44 -5.41 -3.99
C THR A 371 12.71 -5.91 -2.74
N VAL A 372 11.94 -6.99 -2.88
CA VAL A 372 11.30 -7.66 -1.73
C VAL A 372 12.35 -8.06 -0.70
N SER A 373 13.49 -8.59 -1.14
CA SER A 373 14.59 -8.99 -0.22
C SER A 373 15.19 -7.83 0.57
N GLU A 374 15.30 -6.63 0.00
CA GLU A 374 15.74 -5.43 0.74
C GLU A 374 14.71 -5.02 1.80
N ILE A 375 13.43 -5.08 1.45
CA ILE A 375 12.32 -4.84 2.39
C ILE A 375 12.40 -5.84 3.55
N GLU A 376 12.48 -7.13 3.25
CA GLU A 376 12.53 -8.20 4.25
C GLU A 376 13.75 -8.09 5.14
N THR A 377 14.91 -7.70 4.61
CA THR A 377 16.13 -7.53 5.41
C THR A 377 15.93 -6.49 6.52
N VAL A 378 15.25 -5.39 6.24
CA VAL A 378 14.96 -4.36 7.25
C VAL A 378 13.90 -4.86 8.24
N VAL A 379 12.83 -5.45 7.74
CA VAL A 379 11.70 -5.93 8.57
C VAL A 379 12.13 -7.06 9.51
N HIS A 380 12.98 -7.98 9.04
CA HIS A 380 13.53 -9.07 9.86
C HIS A 380 14.56 -8.59 10.91
N ALA A 381 15.15 -7.41 10.69
CA ALA A 381 15.94 -6.76 11.75
C ALA A 381 15.05 -6.15 12.88
N GLY A 382 13.73 -6.29 12.79
CA GLY A 382 12.77 -5.72 13.73
C GLY A 382 12.56 -4.22 13.53
N GLU A 383 12.84 -3.71 12.32
CA GLU A 383 12.73 -2.30 12.00
C GLU A 383 11.66 -2.06 10.93
N SER A 384 11.11 -0.86 10.94
CA SER A 384 10.23 -0.38 9.87
C SER A 384 11.02 0.46 8.88
N LEU A 385 10.62 0.40 7.60
CA LEU A 385 11.18 1.25 6.55
C LEU A 385 10.91 2.74 6.81
N PRO A 386 11.72 3.63 6.24
CA PRO A 386 11.36 5.03 6.13
C PRO A 386 9.99 5.21 5.48
N ARG A 387 9.25 6.23 5.91
CA ARG A 387 7.87 6.44 5.45
C ARG A 387 7.78 6.51 3.92
N ARG A 388 6.84 5.76 3.36
CA ARG A 388 6.63 5.67 1.90
C ARG A 388 7.92 5.33 1.13
N ALA A 389 8.69 4.40 1.65
CA ALA A 389 9.89 3.92 0.95
C ALA A 389 9.54 3.06 -0.28
N ALA A 390 8.41 2.37 -0.22
CA ALA A 390 7.90 1.51 -1.28
C ALA A 390 6.37 1.58 -1.38
N THR A 391 5.82 1.22 -2.53
CA THR A 391 4.39 0.93 -2.74
C THR A 391 4.24 -0.25 -3.71
N PHE A 392 3.07 -0.88 -3.72
CA PHE A 392 2.82 -2.09 -4.51
C PHE A 392 1.78 -1.84 -5.59
N LEU A 393 2.16 -2.05 -6.84
CA LEU A 393 1.28 -1.85 -7.98
C LEU A 393 0.69 -3.16 -8.50
N PRO A 394 -0.53 -3.09 -9.05
CA PRO A 394 -1.50 -2.01 -8.95
C PRO A 394 -2.15 -1.97 -7.55
N PRO A 395 -2.78 -0.85 -7.13
CA PRO A 395 -3.44 -0.79 -5.83
C PRO A 395 -4.58 -1.81 -5.72
N LEU A 396 -4.89 -2.25 -4.49
CA LEU A 396 -6.03 -3.11 -4.20
C LEU A 396 -7.30 -2.26 -4.09
N PHE A 397 -8.37 -2.63 -4.80
CA PHE A 397 -9.62 -1.87 -4.84
C PHE A 397 -10.60 -2.34 -3.75
N ALA A 398 -11.23 -1.40 -3.08
CA ALA A 398 -12.39 -1.63 -2.24
C ALA A 398 -13.66 -1.88 -3.10
N GLY A 399 -14.66 -2.58 -2.54
CA GLY A 399 -15.95 -2.83 -3.17
C GLY A 399 -16.11 -4.17 -3.88
N LEU A 400 -15.01 -4.90 -4.10
CA LEU A 400 -15.08 -6.28 -4.58
C LEU A 400 -15.47 -7.23 -3.46
N PHE A 401 -14.98 -6.96 -2.26
CA PHE A 401 -15.16 -7.79 -1.08
C PHE A 401 -15.40 -6.90 0.15
N ALA A 402 -16.32 -7.34 1.00
CA ALA A 402 -16.46 -6.84 2.36
C ALA A 402 -17.03 -7.94 3.24
N TYR A 403 -16.94 -7.82 4.54
CA TYR A 403 -17.57 -8.75 5.46
C TYR A 403 -18.18 -8.03 6.66
N SER A 404 -19.20 -8.65 7.27
CA SER A 404 -19.80 -8.16 8.49
C SER A 404 -19.07 -8.74 9.70
N LEU A 405 -18.67 -7.86 10.63
CA LEU A 405 -18.04 -8.26 11.88
C LEU A 405 -19.01 -9.04 12.81
N GLU A 406 -20.31 -8.92 12.54
CA GLU A 406 -21.37 -9.64 13.26
C GLU A 406 -21.55 -11.10 12.79
N ASP A 407 -20.99 -11.46 11.64
CA ASP A 407 -21.10 -12.81 11.12
C ASP A 407 -20.22 -13.79 11.92
N PRO A 408 -20.69 -15.06 12.06
CA PRO A 408 -19.83 -16.11 12.58
C PRO A 408 -18.66 -16.36 11.65
N VAL A 409 -17.51 -16.68 12.22
CA VAL A 409 -16.31 -17.07 11.47
C VAL A 409 -16.24 -18.59 11.42
N TYR A 410 -15.96 -19.16 10.25
CA TYR A 410 -16.07 -20.58 9.92
C TYR A 410 -14.72 -21.29 9.84
#